data_671568e1aaa2ed7357371529f568f055
#
_entry.id   671568e1aaa2ed7357371529f568f055
#
_cell.length_a   1.000
_cell.length_b   1.000
_cell.length_c   1.000
_cell.angle_alpha   90.00
_cell.angle_beta   90.00
_cell.angle_gamma   90.00
#
_symmetry.space_group_name_H-M   'P 1'
#
loop_
_entity.id
_entity.type
_entity.pdbx_description
1 polymer ?
#
loop_
_entity_poly.entity_id
_entity_poly.type
_entity_poly.pdbx_seq_one_letter_code
_entity_poly.pdbx_strand_id
1 'polypeptide(L)' 'MSDLADKFSEIERRIKKLVDENRSHKKRVRELEKELNQTRHVAQKSVKVQDRQLQLRERVEKILKDLEAVEVKKVL' A
#
# COMPACT_ATOMS: atom_id res chain seq x y z
N MET A 1 -24.49 -8.79 51.12
CA MET A 1 -25.05 -10.09 50.81
C MET A 1 -24.97 -10.46 49.37
N SER A 2 -24.72 -9.53 48.51
CA SER A 2 -24.60 -9.75 47.09
C SER A 2 -23.16 -9.62 46.60
N ASP A 3 -22.17 -9.61 47.47
CA ASP A 3 -20.78 -9.40 47.10
C ASP A 3 -20.26 -10.41 46.08
N LEU A 4 -20.61 -11.66 46.21
CA LEU A 4 -20.24 -12.71 45.26
C LEU A 4 -20.98 -12.58 43.96
N ALA A 5 -22.29 -12.26 44.01
CA ALA A 5 -23.11 -12.03 42.85
C ALA A 5 -22.67 -10.74 42.11
N ASP A 6 -22.36 -9.68 42.85
CA ASP A 6 -21.89 -8.44 42.31
C ASP A 6 -20.53 -8.60 41.64
N LYS A 7 -19.61 -9.32 42.25
CA LYS A 7 -18.31 -9.66 41.68
C LYS A 7 -18.45 -10.50 40.42
N PHE A 8 -19.34 -11.47 40.44
CA PHE A 8 -19.61 -12.32 39.28
C PHE A 8 -20.19 -11.49 38.11
N SER A 9 -21.16 -10.61 38.39
CA SER A 9 -21.73 -9.71 37.42
C SER A 9 -20.68 -8.74 36.83
N GLU A 10 -19.78 -8.25 37.67
CA GLU A 10 -18.70 -7.39 37.24
C GLU A 10 -17.71 -8.12 36.33
N ILE A 11 -17.39 -9.38 36.65
CA ILE A 11 -16.54 -10.22 35.79
C ILE A 11 -17.21 -10.47 34.43
N GLU A 12 -18.50 -10.81 34.44
CA GLU A 12 -19.26 -10.99 33.18
C GLU A 12 -19.23 -9.72 32.33
N ARG A 13 -19.44 -8.57 32.93
CA ARG A 13 -19.42 -7.28 32.24
C ARG A 13 -18.06 -7.03 31.63
N ARG A 14 -16.98 -7.30 32.36
CA ARG A 14 -15.62 -7.12 31.84
C ARG A 14 -15.30 -8.09 30.72
N ILE A 15 -15.75 -9.33 30.80
CA ILE A 15 -15.57 -10.32 29.73
C ILE A 15 -16.29 -9.89 28.47
N LYS A 16 -17.54 -9.46 28.58
CA LYS A 16 -18.30 -8.95 27.43
C LYS A 16 -17.59 -7.77 26.78
N LYS A 17 -17.11 -6.84 27.59
CA LYS A 17 -16.37 -5.67 27.09
C LYS A 17 -15.10 -6.08 26.34
N LEU A 18 -14.33 -7.02 26.88
CA LEU A 18 -13.13 -7.54 26.25
C LEU A 18 -13.43 -8.26 24.94
N VAL A 19 -14.50 -9.03 24.89
CA VAL A 19 -14.93 -9.71 23.66
C VAL A 19 -15.32 -8.70 22.59
N ASP A 20 -16.08 -7.66 22.95
CA ASP A 20 -16.49 -6.63 22.02
C ASP A 20 -15.30 -5.82 21.51
N GLU A 21 -14.38 -5.45 22.39
CA GLU A 21 -13.14 -4.77 22.01
C GLU A 21 -12.29 -5.65 21.09
N ASN A 22 -12.19 -6.92 21.37
CA ASN A 22 -11.44 -7.88 20.56
C ASN A 22 -12.02 -7.98 19.15
N ARG A 23 -13.35 -8.06 19.01
CA ARG A 23 -14.03 -8.07 17.72
C ARG A 23 -13.78 -6.77 16.94
N SER A 24 -13.88 -5.65 17.64
CA SER A 24 -13.61 -4.34 17.05
C SER A 24 -12.17 -4.22 16.54
N HIS A 25 -11.20 -4.67 17.33
CA HIS A 25 -9.80 -4.68 16.94
C HIS A 25 -9.54 -5.60 15.74
N LYS A 26 -10.12 -6.79 15.73
CA LYS A 26 -9.99 -7.70 14.58
C LYS A 26 -10.54 -7.10 13.30
N LYS A 27 -11.68 -6.43 13.40
CA LYS A 27 -12.26 -5.71 12.25
C LYS A 27 -11.32 -4.61 11.76
N ARG A 28 -10.76 -3.83 12.68
CA ARG A 28 -9.82 -2.75 12.34
C ARG A 28 -8.54 -3.28 11.71
N VAL A 29 -8.01 -4.38 12.20
CA VAL A 29 -6.83 -5.05 11.60
C VAL A 29 -7.12 -5.45 10.17
N ARG A 30 -8.28 -6.04 9.89
CA ARG A 30 -8.66 -6.41 8.51
C ARG A 30 -8.78 -5.19 7.59
N GLU A 31 -9.36 -4.11 8.08
CA GLU A 31 -9.47 -2.86 7.34
C GLU A 31 -8.09 -2.28 7.01
N LEU A 32 -7.19 -2.27 7.99
CA LEU A 32 -5.82 -1.80 7.82
C LEU A 32 -5.02 -2.67 6.84
N GLU A 33 -5.21 -3.99 6.88
CA GLU A 33 -4.59 -4.90 5.91
C GLU A 33 -5.04 -4.62 4.49
N LYS A 34 -6.32 -4.37 4.28
CA LYS A 34 -6.86 -3.98 2.97
C LYS A 34 -6.27 -2.67 2.48
N GLU A 35 -6.24 -1.66 3.34
CA GLU A 35 -5.64 -0.36 3.01
C GLU A 35 -4.17 -0.50 2.65
N LEU A 36 -3.43 -1.31 3.41
CA LEU A 36 -2.02 -1.56 3.15
C LEU A 36 -1.80 -2.24 1.80
N ASN A 37 -2.61 -3.25 1.48
CA ASN A 37 -2.54 -3.95 0.20
C ASN A 37 -2.85 -3.01 -0.97
N GLN A 38 -3.85 -2.14 -0.84
CA GLN A 38 -4.18 -1.15 -1.85
C GLN A 38 -3.04 -0.15 -2.04
N THR A 39 -2.46 0.34 -0.95
CA THR A 39 -1.34 1.27 -1.00
C THR A 39 -0.12 0.65 -1.68
N ARG A 40 0.20 -0.59 -1.35
CA ARG A 40 1.29 -1.34 -2.00
C ARG A 40 1.05 -1.52 -3.48
N HIS A 41 -0.18 -1.83 -3.86
CA HIS A 41 -0.54 -2.02 -5.27
C HIS A 41 -0.40 -0.72 -6.07
N VAL A 42 -0.84 0.40 -5.52
CA VAL A 42 -0.68 1.72 -6.13
C VAL A 42 0.80 2.07 -6.25
N ALA A 43 1.59 1.84 -5.21
CA ALA A 43 3.03 2.10 -5.24
C ALA A 43 3.74 1.27 -6.32
N GLN A 44 3.41 -0.01 -6.45
CA GLN A 44 3.98 -0.89 -7.49
C GLN A 44 3.62 -0.41 -8.89
N LYS A 45 2.39 0.02 -9.12
CA LYS A 45 1.97 0.59 -10.41
C LYS A 45 2.73 1.87 -10.73
N SER A 46 2.92 2.74 -9.74
CA SER A 46 3.68 3.98 -9.91
C SER A 46 5.12 3.72 -10.33
N VAL A 47 5.79 2.75 -9.69
CA VAL A 47 7.14 2.36 -10.05
C VAL A 47 7.20 1.84 -11.50
N LYS A 48 6.26 1.00 -11.91
CA LYS A 48 6.20 0.49 -13.29
C LYS A 48 6.03 1.60 -14.31
N VAL A 49 5.17 2.59 -14.02
CA VAL A 49 4.96 3.74 -14.89
C VAL A 49 6.24 4.56 -15.03
N GLN A 50 6.93 4.81 -13.91
CA GLN A 50 8.20 5.54 -13.91
C GLN A 50 9.27 4.80 -14.72
N ASP A 51 9.39 3.48 -14.56
CA ASP A 51 10.33 2.65 -15.31
C ASP A 51 10.05 2.70 -16.82
N ARG A 52 8.79 2.64 -17.23
CA ARG A 52 8.39 2.77 -18.63
C ARG A 52 8.74 4.15 -19.21
N GLN A 53 8.51 5.19 -18.43
CA GLN A 53 8.88 6.55 -18.85
C GLN A 53 10.38 6.71 -19.03
N LEU A 54 11.16 6.14 -18.11
CA LEU A 54 12.62 6.15 -18.21
C LEU A 54 13.12 5.40 -19.45
N GLN A 55 12.60 4.21 -19.70
CA GLN A 55 12.93 3.42 -20.89
C GLN A 55 12.58 4.15 -22.18
N LEU A 56 11.41 4.79 -22.23
CA LEU A 56 10.99 5.57 -23.38
C LEU A 56 11.94 6.75 -23.63
N ARG A 57 12.32 7.44 -22.58
CA ARG A 57 13.27 8.56 -22.65
C ARG A 57 14.63 8.11 -23.17
N GLU A 58 15.14 6.99 -22.70
CA GLU A 58 16.40 6.41 -23.17
C GLU A 58 16.34 6.05 -24.65
N ARG A 59 15.23 5.50 -25.12
CA ARG A 59 15.02 5.20 -26.54
C ARG A 59 14.99 6.44 -27.40
N VAL A 60 14.31 7.48 -26.95
CA VAL A 60 14.23 8.77 -27.65
C VAL A 60 15.62 9.41 -27.74
N GLU A 61 16.37 9.41 -26.65
CA GLU A 61 17.73 9.94 -26.63
C GLU A 61 18.66 9.19 -27.59
N LYS A 62 18.53 7.88 -27.67
CA LYS A 62 19.30 7.05 -28.62
C LYS A 62 18.95 7.38 -30.06
N ILE A 63 17.68 7.51 -30.38
CA ILE A 63 17.22 7.86 -31.72
C ILE A 63 17.76 9.24 -32.12
N LEU A 64 17.71 10.21 -31.22
CA LEU A 64 18.27 11.54 -31.47
C LEU A 64 19.76 11.51 -31.76
N LYS A 65 20.52 10.75 -31.00
CA LYS A 65 21.98 10.56 -31.24
C LYS A 65 22.25 9.92 -32.60
N ASP A 66 21.49 8.90 -32.97
CA ASP A 66 21.62 8.24 -34.26
C ASP A 66 21.29 9.19 -35.41
N LEU A 67 20.27 10.02 -35.28
CA LEU A 67 19.92 11.04 -36.27
C LEU A 67 21.00 12.11 -36.40
N GLU A 68 21.55 12.58 -35.32
CA GLU A 68 22.65 13.56 -35.33
C GLU A 68 23.88 12.98 -36.03
N ALA A 69 24.21 11.72 -35.79
CA ALA A 69 25.33 11.05 -36.46
C ALA A 69 25.11 10.97 -37.99
N VAL A 70 23.89 10.69 -38.43
CA VAL A 70 23.53 10.65 -39.86
C VAL A 70 23.62 12.03 -40.48
N GLU A 71 23.15 13.07 -39.81
CA GLU A 71 23.23 14.46 -40.32
C GLU A 71 24.70 14.92 -40.51
N VAL A 72 25.57 14.64 -39.54
CA VAL A 72 26.98 14.95 -39.61
C VAL A 72 27.63 14.23 -40.80
N LYS A 73 27.33 12.98 -41.05
CA LYS A 73 27.84 12.22 -42.21
C LYS A 73 27.36 12.82 -43.55
N LYS A 74 26.16 13.34 -43.60
CA LYS A 74 25.63 14.01 -44.82
C LYS A 74 26.29 15.35 -45.13
N VAL A 75 26.71 16.05 -44.10
CA VAL A 75 27.37 17.36 -44.24
C VAL A 75 28.85 17.21 -44.63
N LEU A 76 29.45 16.12 -44.17
CA LEU A 76 30.84 15.79 -44.50
C LEU A 76 30.93 15.07 -45.84
#